data_abef79d96271e2184bfb4c10d0b3010c
#
_entry.id   abef79d96271e2184bfb4c10d0b3010c
#
_cell.length_a   1.000
_cell.length_b   1.000
_cell.length_c   1.000
_cell.angle_alpha   90.00
_cell.angle_beta   90.00
_cell.angle_gamma   90.00
#
_symmetry.space_group_name_H-M   'P 1'
#
loop_
_entity.id
_entity.type
_entity.pdbx_description
1 polymer ?
#
loop_
_entity_poly.entity_id
_entity_poly.type
_entity_poly.pdbx_seq_one_letter_code
_entity_poly.pdbx_strand_id
1 'polypeptide(L)'
;HYEGYNRTVKNLMEHVNAGRVNGISEINVVGEIFKVEQQYEIAIEIALGAAISNVITQKEDDAKKLIGFLKTKGLGRATFLPLNIIKGRRITIPNNVKNYQGYLGIASDLISFDEKYKDIIDYSLGRTLIAKDMDAALYISKMGQHNYKIVTLSGEVINPGGALTGGSIQGKNTNLLGRKREIDELAISLEKQKSDLKSQKTAFEEIKKKIKNLDEEILNKREEIHQKNIDLTILDGDVKALINEVDKVKKSIKFSNEELER
;
A
#
# COMPACT_ATOMS: atom_id res chain seq x y z
N HIS A 1 15.22 -2.75 0.27
CA HIS A 1 15.27 -1.32 -0.08
C HIS A 1 16.33 -1.08 -1.17
N TYR A 2 16.16 -0.08 -2.01
CA TYR A 2 17.09 0.36 -3.08
C TYR A 2 17.30 -0.64 -4.25
N GLU A 3 16.42 -1.60 -4.47
CA GLU A 3 16.44 -2.41 -5.69
C GLU A 3 16.04 -1.58 -6.91
N GLY A 4 16.84 -1.68 -7.99
CA GLY A 4 16.68 -0.86 -9.20
C GLY A 4 17.58 0.36 -9.27
N TYR A 5 18.14 0.83 -8.14
CA TYR A 5 19.18 1.86 -8.15
C TYR A 5 20.54 1.31 -8.56
N ASN A 6 21.46 2.21 -8.93
CA ASN A 6 22.84 1.83 -9.23
C ASN A 6 23.44 0.99 -8.08
N ARG A 7 24.11 -0.13 -8.39
CA ARG A 7 24.70 -1.06 -7.41
C ARG A 7 25.59 -0.37 -6.37
N THR A 8 26.37 0.63 -6.80
CA THR A 8 27.24 1.40 -5.91
C THR A 8 26.40 2.17 -4.87
N VAL A 9 25.30 2.81 -5.33
CA VAL A 9 24.42 3.58 -4.46
C VAL A 9 23.66 2.67 -3.51
N LYS A 10 23.15 1.53 -3.98
CA LYS A 10 22.52 0.52 -3.12
C LYS A 10 23.46 0.10 -1.98
N ASN A 11 24.68 -0.32 -2.32
CA ASN A 11 25.68 -0.73 -1.33
C ASN A 11 26.02 0.41 -0.35
N LEU A 12 26.17 1.63 -0.86
CA LEU A 12 26.46 2.81 -0.03
C LEU A 12 25.33 3.06 0.99
N MET A 13 24.09 3.06 0.54
CA MET A 13 22.91 3.28 1.40
C MET A 13 22.79 2.19 2.47
N GLU A 14 23.04 0.92 2.12
CA GLU A 14 23.07 -0.19 3.08
C GLU A 14 24.16 0.00 4.17
N HIS A 15 25.34 0.49 3.80
CA HIS A 15 26.42 0.75 4.76
C HIS A 15 26.10 1.94 5.68
N VAL A 16 25.51 3.00 5.15
CA VAL A 16 25.12 4.18 5.94
C VAL A 16 23.98 3.84 6.89
N ASN A 17 22.94 3.15 6.41
CA ASN A 17 21.81 2.73 7.24
C ASN A 17 22.22 1.72 8.35
N ALA A 18 23.26 0.94 8.11
CA ALA A 18 23.84 0.04 9.11
C ALA A 18 24.80 0.75 10.10
N GLY A 19 24.92 2.08 10.03
CA GLY A 19 25.80 2.88 10.91
C GLY A 19 27.31 2.62 10.70
N ARG A 20 27.71 2.06 9.53
CA ARG A 20 29.10 1.74 9.24
C ARG A 20 29.92 2.91 8.71
N VAL A 21 29.30 4.07 8.54
CA VAL A 21 29.95 5.31 8.12
C VAL A 21 29.68 6.36 9.18
N ASN A 22 30.69 6.65 10.00
CA ASN A 22 30.56 7.56 11.13
C ASN A 22 30.52 9.03 10.69
N GLY A 23 29.74 9.85 11.40
CA GLY A 23 29.72 11.31 11.25
C GLY A 23 29.15 11.78 9.91
N ILE A 24 28.23 11.02 9.33
CA ILE A 24 27.42 11.41 8.18
C ILE A 24 26.05 11.83 8.68
N SER A 25 25.58 12.97 8.20
CA SER A 25 24.21 13.43 8.36
C SER A 25 23.24 12.55 7.54
N GLU A 26 21.97 12.83 7.61
CA GLU A 26 20.96 12.18 6.77
C GLU A 26 21.30 12.32 5.28
N ILE A 27 21.27 11.19 4.56
CA ILE A 27 21.45 11.14 3.11
C ILE A 27 20.19 10.54 2.46
N ASN A 28 19.89 10.97 1.25
CA ASN A 28 18.78 10.49 0.45
C ASN A 28 19.22 10.20 -0.99
N VAL A 29 18.39 9.51 -1.75
CA VAL A 29 18.58 9.31 -3.20
C VAL A 29 17.55 10.14 -3.95
N VAL A 30 17.91 10.73 -5.09
CA VAL A 30 16.99 11.59 -5.87
C VAL A 30 15.65 10.91 -6.14
N GLY A 31 15.62 9.64 -6.50
CA GLY A 31 14.39 8.90 -6.74
C GLY A 31 13.50 8.69 -5.49
N GLU A 32 13.98 9.03 -4.27
CA GLU A 32 13.22 8.85 -3.03
C GLU A 32 12.58 10.13 -2.49
N ILE A 33 12.94 11.30 -3.01
CA ILE A 33 12.56 12.60 -2.42
C ILE A 33 11.31 13.23 -3.04
N PHE A 34 10.67 12.60 -4.02
CA PHE A 34 9.48 13.13 -4.68
C PHE A 34 8.43 12.03 -4.92
N LYS A 35 7.21 12.48 -5.20
CA LYS A 35 6.10 11.65 -5.68
C LYS A 35 5.69 12.13 -7.06
N VAL A 36 5.25 11.21 -7.90
CA VAL A 36 4.82 11.48 -9.28
C VAL A 36 3.51 10.75 -9.54
N GLU A 37 2.63 11.36 -10.33
CA GLU A 37 1.42 10.71 -10.81
C GLU A 37 1.75 9.61 -11.81
N GLN A 38 0.99 8.52 -11.80
CA GLN A 38 1.21 7.34 -12.63
C GLN A 38 1.42 7.65 -14.11
N GLN A 39 0.68 8.61 -14.64
CA GLN A 39 0.80 8.99 -16.06
C GLN A 39 2.16 9.61 -16.44
N TYR A 40 2.91 10.15 -15.47
CA TYR A 40 4.20 10.80 -15.69
C TYR A 40 5.40 9.94 -15.28
N GLU A 41 5.19 8.78 -14.63
CA GLU A 41 6.27 7.94 -14.07
C GLU A 41 7.36 7.63 -15.10
N ILE A 42 6.97 7.15 -16.28
CA ILE A 42 7.91 6.80 -17.37
C ILE A 42 8.67 8.05 -17.82
N ALA A 43 7.96 9.14 -18.08
CA ALA A 43 8.56 10.37 -18.57
C ALA A 43 9.57 10.96 -17.58
N ILE A 44 9.23 10.99 -16.29
CA ILE A 44 10.10 11.52 -15.25
C ILE A 44 11.31 10.61 -15.02
N GLU A 45 11.13 9.28 -15.02
CA GLU A 45 12.23 8.33 -14.90
C GLU A 45 13.23 8.47 -16.06
N ILE A 46 12.76 8.57 -17.29
CA ILE A 46 13.59 8.81 -18.47
C ILE A 46 14.23 10.21 -18.45
N ALA A 47 13.50 11.23 -17.97
CA ALA A 47 14.03 12.57 -17.82
C ALA A 47 15.22 12.61 -16.86
N LEU A 48 15.14 11.92 -15.73
CA LEU A 48 16.20 11.76 -14.75
C LEU A 48 17.32 10.86 -15.26
N GLY A 49 17.00 9.76 -15.93
CA GLY A 49 17.98 8.77 -16.35
C GLY A 49 18.87 8.33 -15.17
N ALA A 50 20.19 8.37 -15.34
CA ALA A 50 21.14 8.00 -14.29
C ALA A 50 21.06 8.88 -13.03
N ALA A 51 20.58 10.12 -13.16
CA ALA A 51 20.47 11.06 -12.05
C ALA A 51 19.46 10.60 -10.97
N ILE A 52 18.54 9.69 -11.28
CA ILE A 52 17.63 9.08 -10.31
C ILE A 52 18.37 8.42 -9.15
N SER A 53 19.59 7.93 -9.40
CA SER A 53 20.47 7.28 -8.42
C SER A 53 21.46 8.26 -7.75
N ASN A 54 21.39 9.55 -8.02
CA ASN A 54 22.29 10.51 -7.36
C ASN A 54 21.98 10.60 -5.86
N VAL A 55 23.04 10.71 -5.06
CA VAL A 55 22.95 10.76 -3.60
C VAL A 55 22.94 12.21 -3.13
N ILE A 56 21.95 12.57 -2.33
CA ILE A 56 21.79 13.89 -1.74
C ILE A 56 22.46 13.87 -0.38
N THR A 57 23.30 14.89 -0.10
CA THR A 57 23.94 15.09 1.20
C THR A 57 23.57 16.47 1.74
N GLN A 58 23.63 16.64 3.07
CA GLN A 58 23.35 17.95 3.68
C GLN A 58 24.46 18.95 3.34
N LYS A 59 25.72 18.51 3.36
CA LYS A 59 26.91 19.34 3.12
C LYS A 59 27.88 18.65 2.19
N GLU A 60 28.77 19.46 1.58
CA GLU A 60 29.89 18.98 0.76
C GLU A 60 30.89 18.11 1.52
N ASP A 61 31.10 18.37 2.81
CA ASP A 61 31.98 17.54 3.64
C ASP A 61 31.48 16.11 3.79
N ASP A 62 30.16 15.92 3.88
CA ASP A 62 29.56 14.59 3.89
C ASP A 62 29.79 13.87 2.57
N ALA A 63 29.60 14.57 1.44
CA ALA A 63 29.90 14.02 0.12
C ALA A 63 31.36 13.61 0.00
N LYS A 64 32.30 14.43 0.48
CA LYS A 64 33.74 14.16 0.49
C LYS A 64 34.06 12.89 1.30
N LYS A 65 33.48 12.75 2.50
CA LYS A 65 33.66 11.56 3.34
C LYS A 65 33.15 10.29 2.64
N LEU A 66 31.95 10.36 2.03
CA LEU A 66 31.34 9.25 1.30
C LEU A 66 32.14 8.85 0.06
N ILE A 67 32.71 9.80 -0.68
CA ILE A 67 33.63 9.55 -1.79
C ILE A 67 34.89 8.81 -1.29
N GLY A 68 35.44 9.25 -0.17
CA GLY A 68 36.57 8.57 0.48
C GLY A 68 36.23 7.13 0.88
N PHE A 69 35.06 6.92 1.47
CA PHE A 69 34.56 5.59 1.83
C PHE A 69 34.40 4.69 0.60
N LEU A 70 33.76 5.17 -0.48
CA LEU A 70 33.63 4.42 -1.73
C LEU A 70 34.99 4.01 -2.30
N LYS A 71 35.96 4.91 -2.29
CA LYS A 71 37.34 4.64 -2.71
C LYS A 71 37.99 3.55 -1.87
N THR A 72 37.96 3.69 -0.54
CA THR A 72 38.61 2.76 0.39
C THR A 72 38.01 1.36 0.31
N LYS A 73 36.70 1.26 0.08
CA LYS A 73 36.01 -0.04 -0.01
C LYS A 73 35.92 -0.61 -1.44
N GLY A 74 36.39 0.11 -2.45
CA GLY A 74 36.32 -0.35 -3.85
C GLY A 74 34.90 -0.54 -4.38
N LEU A 75 33.90 0.26 -3.89
CA LEU A 75 32.48 0.07 -4.17
C LEU A 75 32.02 0.71 -5.49
N GLY A 76 32.90 1.38 -6.22
CA GLY A 76 32.59 2.05 -7.47
C GLY A 76 32.41 3.56 -7.30
N ARG A 77 31.60 4.18 -8.20
CA ARG A 77 31.42 5.64 -8.27
C ARG A 77 29.94 6.01 -8.11
N ALA A 78 29.68 7.09 -7.36
CA ALA A 78 28.39 7.71 -7.23
C ALA A 78 28.49 9.22 -7.40
N THR A 79 27.41 9.86 -7.84
CA THR A 79 27.30 11.32 -7.90
C THR A 79 26.61 11.83 -6.65
N PHE A 80 27.18 12.86 -6.04
CA PHE A 80 26.66 13.47 -4.82
C PHE A 80 26.14 14.87 -5.11
N LEU A 81 25.00 15.23 -4.53
CA LEU A 81 24.34 16.53 -4.66
C LEU A 81 24.22 17.17 -3.26
N PRO A 82 25.22 17.96 -2.83
CA PRO A 82 25.14 18.66 -1.55
C PRO A 82 24.10 19.80 -1.58
N LEU A 83 23.14 19.77 -0.64
CA LEU A 83 22.06 20.75 -0.55
C LEU A 83 22.56 22.19 -0.36
N ASN A 84 23.68 22.39 0.33
CA ASN A 84 24.24 23.69 0.59
C ASN A 84 24.93 24.32 -0.63
N ILE A 85 25.27 23.55 -1.66
CA ILE A 85 25.98 24.03 -2.86
C ILE A 85 25.09 24.04 -4.10
N ILE A 86 24.31 22.97 -4.31
CA ILE A 86 23.52 22.82 -5.54
C ILE A 86 22.51 23.96 -5.64
N LYS A 87 22.48 24.60 -6.82
CA LYS A 87 21.49 25.60 -7.19
C LYS A 87 20.70 25.13 -8.39
N GLY A 88 19.39 25.13 -8.25
CA GLY A 88 18.48 24.79 -9.32
C GLY A 88 18.49 25.82 -10.44
N ARG A 89 18.28 25.35 -11.67
CA ARG A 89 18.10 26.19 -12.84
C ARG A 89 16.90 25.75 -13.61
N ARG A 90 15.98 26.67 -13.83
CA ARG A 90 14.78 26.42 -14.64
C ARG A 90 14.90 27.08 -16.00
N ILE A 91 14.32 26.43 -16.97
CA ILE A 91 14.23 26.92 -18.32
C ILE A 91 13.06 27.92 -18.44
N THR A 92 13.26 28.98 -19.22
CA THR A 92 12.18 29.89 -19.58
C THR A 92 11.51 29.40 -20.87
N ILE A 93 10.21 29.24 -20.84
CA ILE A 93 9.42 28.69 -21.97
C ILE A 93 8.64 29.83 -22.62
N PRO A 94 8.76 30.02 -23.95
CA PRO A 94 7.97 30.99 -24.69
C PRO A 94 6.47 30.65 -24.67
N ASN A 95 5.63 31.68 -24.76
CA ASN A 95 4.17 31.51 -24.64
C ASN A 95 3.56 30.63 -25.75
N ASN A 96 4.13 30.65 -26.97
CA ASN A 96 3.69 29.80 -28.07
C ASN A 96 3.88 28.30 -27.78
N VAL A 97 4.90 27.92 -27.00
CA VAL A 97 5.12 26.55 -26.53
C VAL A 97 4.19 26.26 -25.35
N LYS A 98 4.08 27.16 -24.35
CA LYS A 98 3.20 26.95 -23.18
C LYS A 98 1.74 26.73 -23.54
N ASN A 99 1.26 27.43 -24.58
CA ASN A 99 -0.13 27.37 -25.02
C ASN A 99 -0.42 26.20 -25.97
N TYR A 100 0.60 25.42 -26.32
CA TYR A 100 0.41 24.26 -27.20
C TYR A 100 -0.18 23.07 -26.44
N GLN A 101 -1.28 22.51 -26.96
CA GLN A 101 -2.05 21.46 -26.28
C GLN A 101 -1.25 20.18 -25.98
N GLY A 102 -0.19 19.91 -26.72
CA GLY A 102 0.71 18.77 -26.49
C GLY A 102 1.83 19.02 -25.48
N TYR A 103 1.98 20.25 -24.97
CA TYR A 103 2.91 20.60 -23.90
C TYR A 103 2.27 20.31 -22.55
N LEU A 104 2.90 19.49 -21.72
CA LEU A 104 2.36 19.10 -20.41
C LEU A 104 3.00 19.86 -19.26
N GLY A 105 4.24 20.32 -19.40
CA GLY A 105 4.91 21.09 -18.34
C GLY A 105 6.42 20.91 -18.36
N ILE A 106 7.09 21.65 -17.45
CA ILE A 106 8.47 21.34 -17.08
C ILE A 106 8.44 20.14 -16.15
N ALA A 107 9.37 19.20 -16.30
CA ALA A 107 9.39 17.95 -15.54
C ALA A 107 9.38 18.17 -14.00
N SER A 108 10.04 19.25 -13.52
CA SER A 108 10.03 19.62 -12.10
C SER A 108 8.66 20.09 -11.59
N ASP A 109 7.74 20.51 -12.48
CA ASP A 109 6.39 20.98 -12.10
C ASP A 109 5.36 19.85 -12.02
N LEU A 110 5.69 18.69 -12.55
CA LEU A 110 4.81 17.51 -12.64
C LEU A 110 5.02 16.51 -11.49
N ILE A 111 5.78 16.88 -10.50
CA ILE A 111 6.09 16.09 -9.31
C ILE A 111 5.85 16.87 -8.03
N SER A 112 5.59 16.18 -6.94
CA SER A 112 5.46 16.79 -5.61
C SER A 112 6.60 16.38 -4.69
N PHE A 113 7.18 17.34 -3.99
CA PHE A 113 8.36 17.14 -3.14
C PHE A 113 8.39 18.15 -1.99
N ASP A 114 9.23 17.91 -0.99
CA ASP A 114 9.47 18.85 0.10
C ASP A 114 10.31 20.04 -0.41
N GLU A 115 9.92 21.28 -0.08
CA GLU A 115 10.55 22.53 -0.54
C GLU A 115 12.07 22.57 -0.30
N LYS A 116 12.56 21.87 0.74
CA LYS A 116 14.01 21.74 1.00
C LYS A 116 14.80 21.12 -0.17
N TYR A 117 14.14 20.38 -1.05
CA TYR A 117 14.77 19.75 -2.21
C TYR A 117 14.59 20.51 -3.52
N LYS A 118 13.96 21.68 -3.50
CA LYS A 118 13.67 22.47 -4.70
C LYS A 118 14.87 22.66 -5.61
N ASP A 119 16.00 23.09 -5.05
CA ASP A 119 17.23 23.31 -5.83
C ASP A 119 17.73 22.00 -6.48
N ILE A 120 17.60 20.85 -5.81
CA ILE A 120 18.00 19.53 -6.35
C ILE A 120 17.06 19.10 -7.48
N ILE A 121 15.76 19.29 -7.30
CA ILE A 121 14.75 18.96 -8.31
C ILE A 121 14.90 19.87 -9.53
N ASP A 122 15.02 21.17 -9.35
CA ASP A 122 15.22 22.10 -10.46
C ASP A 122 16.58 21.89 -11.16
N TYR A 123 17.62 21.49 -10.44
CA TYR A 123 18.89 21.06 -11.03
C TYR A 123 18.73 19.84 -11.93
N SER A 124 17.96 18.84 -11.48
CA SER A 124 17.82 17.55 -12.17
C SER A 124 16.77 17.58 -13.29
N LEU A 125 15.65 18.28 -13.10
CA LEU A 125 14.46 18.25 -13.95
C LEU A 125 14.03 19.62 -14.50
N GLY A 126 14.52 20.73 -13.97
CA GLY A 126 14.08 22.09 -14.30
C GLY A 126 14.39 22.53 -15.75
N ARG A 127 15.13 21.71 -16.51
CA ARG A 127 15.49 21.97 -17.90
C ARG A 127 14.95 20.94 -18.88
N THR A 128 14.07 20.06 -18.45
CA THR A 128 13.43 19.03 -19.27
C THR A 128 11.94 19.32 -19.40
N LEU A 129 11.43 19.30 -20.63
CA LEU A 129 10.01 19.46 -20.94
C LEU A 129 9.36 18.11 -21.09
N ILE A 130 8.09 18.01 -20.69
CA ILE A 130 7.26 16.82 -20.93
C ILE A 130 6.25 17.14 -22.01
N ALA A 131 6.18 16.27 -23.01
CA ALA A 131 5.23 16.34 -24.12
C ALA A 131 4.33 15.10 -24.11
N LYS A 132 3.12 15.26 -24.65
CA LYS A 132 2.13 14.18 -24.73
C LYS A 132 2.62 12.99 -25.54
N ASP A 133 3.17 13.27 -26.73
CA ASP A 133 3.59 12.28 -27.71
C ASP A 133 4.76 12.82 -28.58
N MET A 134 5.26 12.02 -29.51
CA MET A 134 6.38 12.38 -30.37
C MET A 134 6.05 13.56 -31.31
N ASP A 135 4.84 13.64 -31.82
CA ASP A 135 4.43 14.74 -32.69
C ASP A 135 4.46 16.07 -31.93
N ALA A 136 3.95 16.07 -30.72
CA ALA A 136 4.03 17.22 -29.82
C ALA A 136 5.48 17.57 -29.47
N ALA A 137 6.31 16.57 -29.18
CA ALA A 137 7.72 16.77 -28.87
C ALA A 137 8.49 17.40 -30.04
N LEU A 138 8.25 16.93 -31.25
CA LEU A 138 8.85 17.49 -32.51
C LEU A 138 8.41 18.95 -32.75
N TYR A 139 7.11 19.22 -32.53
CA TYR A 139 6.60 20.59 -32.65
C TYR A 139 7.24 21.54 -31.65
N ILE A 140 7.27 21.14 -30.37
CA ILE A 140 7.90 21.91 -29.28
C ILE A 140 9.41 22.12 -29.57
N SER A 141 10.11 21.08 -30.00
CA SER A 141 11.53 21.14 -30.31
C SER A 141 11.80 22.17 -31.43
N LYS A 142 11.01 22.15 -32.49
CA LYS A 142 11.12 23.09 -33.62
C LYS A 142 10.84 24.53 -33.16
N MET A 143 9.78 24.75 -32.38
CA MET A 143 9.45 26.06 -31.83
C MET A 143 10.54 26.60 -30.88
N GLY A 144 11.20 25.72 -30.14
CA GLY A 144 12.31 26.02 -29.24
C GLY A 144 13.69 26.01 -29.89
N GLN A 145 13.77 26.00 -31.23
CA GLN A 145 15.04 26.00 -32.01
C GLN A 145 15.96 24.85 -31.55
N HIS A 146 15.40 23.70 -31.23
CA HIS A 146 16.10 22.50 -30.74
C HIS A 146 16.98 22.70 -29.51
N ASN A 147 16.64 23.66 -28.64
CA ASN A 147 17.41 23.96 -27.43
C ASN A 147 16.96 23.17 -26.18
N TYR A 148 15.85 22.45 -26.29
CA TYR A 148 15.24 21.77 -25.14
C TYR A 148 15.47 20.28 -25.14
N LYS A 149 15.70 19.70 -23.95
CA LYS A 149 15.47 18.29 -23.74
C LYS A 149 13.96 18.08 -23.54
N ILE A 150 13.35 17.24 -24.35
CA ILE A 150 11.91 16.94 -24.31
C ILE A 150 11.74 15.44 -24.15
N VAL A 151 10.86 15.03 -23.26
CA VAL A 151 10.52 13.61 -23.03
C VAL A 151 9.01 13.44 -23.21
N THR A 152 8.60 12.41 -23.94
CA THR A 152 7.18 12.07 -24.11
C THR A 152 6.67 11.20 -22.96
N LEU A 153 5.35 11.07 -22.82
CA LEU A 153 4.74 10.15 -21.84
C LEU A 153 5.15 8.69 -22.06
N SER A 154 5.41 8.30 -23.31
CA SER A 154 5.88 6.94 -23.66
C SER A 154 7.39 6.76 -23.50
N GLY A 155 8.14 7.83 -23.17
CA GLY A 155 9.57 7.76 -22.85
C GLY A 155 10.50 8.01 -24.04
N GLU A 156 10.01 8.48 -25.20
CA GLU A 156 10.89 8.97 -26.26
C GLU A 156 11.53 10.30 -25.85
N VAL A 157 12.73 10.55 -26.33
CA VAL A 157 13.52 11.73 -25.97
C VAL A 157 13.98 12.48 -27.19
N ILE A 158 13.78 13.79 -27.19
CA ILE A 158 14.49 14.72 -28.08
C ILE A 158 15.52 15.46 -27.25
N ASN A 159 16.79 15.29 -27.58
CA ASN A 159 17.88 15.98 -26.93
C ASN A 159 18.10 17.39 -27.54
N PRO A 160 18.72 18.33 -26.82
CA PRO A 160 19.20 19.57 -27.43
C PRO A 160 20.08 19.28 -28.64
N GLY A 161 19.86 20.04 -29.71
CA GLY A 161 20.49 19.78 -31.01
C GLY A 161 19.71 18.82 -31.93
N GLY A 162 18.56 18.26 -31.47
CA GLY A 162 17.62 17.53 -32.31
C GLY A 162 17.84 16.00 -32.38
N ALA A 163 18.79 15.43 -31.62
CA ALA A 163 18.97 13.99 -31.57
C ALA A 163 17.76 13.29 -30.93
N LEU A 164 17.24 12.27 -31.60
CA LEU A 164 16.08 11.50 -31.21
C LEU A 164 16.50 10.17 -30.57
N THR A 165 15.91 9.82 -29.45
CA THR A 165 16.06 8.52 -28.81
C THR A 165 14.65 7.96 -28.55
N GLY A 166 14.39 6.75 -29.02
CA GLY A 166 13.09 6.10 -28.84
C GLY A 166 13.21 4.61 -29.14
N GLY A 167 12.11 3.90 -28.97
CA GLY A 167 12.03 2.45 -29.16
C GLY A 167 11.25 1.81 -28.03
N SER A 168 11.12 0.49 -28.03
CA SER A 168 10.44 -0.22 -26.94
C SER A 168 11.28 -0.19 -25.66
N ILE A 169 10.68 0.27 -24.58
CA ILE A 169 11.27 0.14 -23.23
C ILE A 169 11.18 -1.34 -22.86
N GLN A 170 12.29 -2.06 -23.01
CA GLN A 170 12.36 -3.48 -22.69
C GLN A 170 12.31 -3.69 -21.17
N GLY A 171 11.24 -4.37 -20.72
CA GLY A 171 11.15 -5.03 -19.44
C GLY A 171 10.38 -4.26 -18.36
N LYS A 172 9.53 -5.01 -17.65
CA LYS A 172 8.88 -4.62 -16.37
C LYS A 172 9.88 -4.20 -15.28
N ASN A 173 11.19 -4.32 -15.54
CA ASN A 173 12.26 -4.10 -14.58
C ASN A 173 12.83 -2.68 -14.55
N THR A 174 12.44 -1.81 -15.47
CA THR A 174 13.00 -0.46 -15.62
C THR A 174 12.15 0.66 -15.00
N ASN A 175 10.92 0.39 -14.57
CA ASN A 175 10.10 1.40 -13.94
C ASN A 175 10.30 1.40 -12.41
N LEU A 176 11.32 2.12 -11.96
CA LEU A 176 11.68 2.23 -10.55
C LEU A 176 10.63 3.01 -9.75
N LEU A 177 10.10 4.10 -10.36
CA LEU A 177 9.06 4.92 -9.74
C LEU A 177 7.73 4.18 -9.61
N GLY A 178 7.33 3.43 -10.65
CA GLY A 178 6.12 2.60 -10.60
C GLY A 178 6.21 1.48 -9.58
N ARG A 179 7.37 0.85 -9.43
CA ARG A 179 7.59 -0.16 -8.37
C ARG A 179 7.46 0.43 -6.98
N LYS A 180 8.01 1.62 -6.76
CA LYS A 180 7.90 2.31 -5.47
C LYS A 180 6.43 2.54 -5.12
N ARG A 181 5.64 3.09 -6.06
CA ARG A 181 4.21 3.29 -5.88
C ARG A 181 3.48 1.97 -5.58
N GLU A 182 3.76 0.90 -6.34
CA GLU A 182 3.16 -0.42 -6.12
C GLU A 182 3.48 -0.98 -4.72
N ILE A 183 4.71 -0.83 -4.25
CA ILE A 183 5.12 -1.24 -2.90
C ILE A 183 4.34 -0.45 -1.84
N ASP A 184 4.19 0.86 -1.99
CA ASP A 184 3.46 1.71 -1.05
C ASP A 184 1.96 1.36 -1.03
N GLU A 185 1.34 1.12 -2.19
CA GLU A 185 -0.06 0.68 -2.32
C GLU A 185 -0.28 -0.70 -1.69
N LEU A 186 0.63 -1.64 -1.94
CA LEU A 186 0.58 -2.98 -1.33
C LEU A 186 0.76 -2.94 0.19
N ALA A 187 1.64 -2.06 0.70
CA ALA A 187 1.82 -1.89 2.14
C ALA A 187 0.53 -1.39 2.82
N ILE A 188 -0.14 -0.38 2.23
CA ILE A 188 -1.42 0.13 2.72
C ILE A 188 -2.50 -0.97 2.68
N SER A 189 -2.59 -1.71 1.57
CA SER A 189 -3.54 -2.82 1.40
C SER A 189 -3.31 -3.92 2.43
N LEU A 190 -2.04 -4.26 2.70
CA LEU A 190 -1.66 -5.26 3.69
C LEU A 190 -2.11 -4.87 5.12
N GLU A 191 -1.90 -3.62 5.51
CA GLU A 191 -2.33 -3.15 6.84
C GLU A 191 -3.86 -3.15 6.98
N LYS A 192 -4.58 -2.79 5.93
CA LYS A 192 -6.04 -2.90 5.90
C LYS A 192 -6.49 -4.35 6.07
N GLN A 193 -5.92 -5.28 5.29
CA GLN A 193 -6.26 -6.71 5.38
C GLN A 193 -5.93 -7.30 6.76
N LYS A 194 -4.83 -6.90 7.39
CA LYS A 194 -4.49 -7.33 8.75
C LYS A 194 -5.53 -6.84 9.78
N SER A 195 -5.98 -5.59 9.65
CA SER A 195 -7.03 -5.04 10.51
C SER A 195 -8.36 -5.80 10.35
N ASP A 196 -8.77 -6.05 9.09
CA ASP A 196 -9.99 -6.80 8.77
C ASP A 196 -9.92 -8.24 9.31
N LEU A 197 -8.78 -8.90 9.13
CA LEU A 197 -8.55 -10.24 9.67
C LEU A 197 -8.65 -10.28 11.20
N LYS A 198 -8.12 -9.26 11.88
CA LYS A 198 -8.20 -9.17 13.35
C LYS A 198 -9.65 -9.03 13.82
N SER A 199 -10.43 -8.16 13.14
CA SER A 199 -11.85 -7.97 13.49
C SER A 199 -12.68 -9.24 13.24
N GLN A 200 -12.44 -9.94 12.12
CA GLN A 200 -13.10 -11.20 11.80
C GLN A 200 -12.76 -12.31 12.81
N LYS A 201 -11.50 -12.41 13.25
CA LYS A 201 -11.11 -13.37 14.30
C LYS A 201 -11.83 -13.10 15.61
N THR A 202 -11.94 -11.84 16.02
CA THR A 202 -12.67 -11.47 17.23
C THR A 202 -14.15 -11.85 17.13
N ALA A 203 -14.81 -11.52 16.02
CA ALA A 203 -16.21 -11.91 15.78
C ALA A 203 -16.41 -13.44 15.75
N PHE A 204 -15.46 -14.15 15.17
CA PHE A 204 -15.48 -15.62 15.14
C PHE A 204 -15.42 -16.23 16.56
N GLU A 205 -14.52 -15.75 17.42
CA GLU A 205 -14.43 -16.24 18.81
C GLU A 205 -15.68 -15.91 19.61
N GLU A 206 -16.30 -14.73 19.39
CA GLU A 206 -17.57 -14.38 20.02
C GLU A 206 -18.71 -15.32 19.58
N ILE A 207 -18.81 -15.61 18.30
CA ILE A 207 -19.82 -16.56 17.78
C ILE A 207 -19.59 -17.96 18.36
N LYS A 208 -18.35 -18.43 18.38
CA LYS A 208 -17.97 -19.72 18.95
C LYS A 208 -18.39 -19.84 20.42
N LYS A 209 -18.19 -18.76 21.19
CA LYS A 209 -18.62 -18.70 22.59
C LYS A 209 -20.15 -18.75 22.73
N LYS A 210 -20.87 -18.04 21.85
CA LYS A 210 -22.34 -18.08 21.81
C LYS A 210 -22.85 -19.48 21.50
N ILE A 211 -22.27 -20.16 20.52
CA ILE A 211 -22.65 -21.55 20.19
C ILE A 211 -22.47 -22.43 21.40
N LYS A 212 -21.33 -22.38 22.08
CA LYS A 212 -21.08 -23.19 23.27
C LYS A 212 -22.13 -22.95 24.38
N ASN A 213 -22.46 -21.68 24.63
CA ASN A 213 -23.46 -21.33 25.64
C ASN A 213 -24.87 -21.88 25.25
N LEU A 214 -25.25 -21.76 23.97
CA LEU A 214 -26.51 -22.31 23.48
C LEU A 214 -26.57 -23.83 23.56
N ASP A 215 -25.48 -24.53 23.30
CA ASP A 215 -25.40 -26.00 23.46
C ASP A 215 -25.61 -26.41 24.94
N GLU A 216 -25.02 -25.68 25.88
CA GLU A 216 -25.24 -25.92 27.32
C GLU A 216 -26.70 -25.62 27.72
N GLU A 217 -27.33 -24.57 27.23
CA GLU A 217 -28.74 -24.28 27.45
C GLU A 217 -29.66 -25.36 26.88
N ILE A 218 -29.38 -25.85 25.67
CA ILE A 218 -30.13 -26.94 25.04
C ILE A 218 -30.05 -28.21 25.91
N LEU A 219 -28.86 -28.55 26.45
CA LEU A 219 -28.68 -29.72 27.31
C LEU A 219 -29.53 -29.59 28.57
N ASN A 220 -29.47 -28.46 29.24
CA ASN A 220 -30.25 -28.19 30.45
C ASN A 220 -31.77 -28.28 30.19
N LYS A 221 -32.23 -27.71 29.05
CA LYS A 221 -33.64 -27.79 28.67
C LYS A 221 -34.10 -29.21 28.35
N ARG A 222 -33.24 -30.05 27.77
CA ARG A 222 -33.54 -31.48 27.54
C ARG A 222 -33.70 -32.23 28.87
N GLU A 223 -32.86 -31.95 29.84
CA GLU A 223 -32.98 -32.57 31.20
C GLU A 223 -34.27 -32.13 31.89
N GLU A 224 -34.64 -30.83 31.84
CA GLU A 224 -35.91 -30.32 32.37
C GLU A 224 -37.13 -31.03 31.72
N ILE A 225 -37.12 -31.18 30.40
CA ILE A 225 -38.16 -31.86 29.65
C ILE A 225 -38.24 -33.33 30.07
N HIS A 226 -37.10 -33.99 30.18
CA HIS A 226 -37.06 -35.39 30.60
C HIS A 226 -37.68 -35.58 32.01
N GLN A 227 -37.33 -34.75 32.98
CA GLN A 227 -37.89 -34.79 34.33
C GLN A 227 -39.40 -34.54 34.30
N LYS A 228 -39.88 -33.55 33.57
CA LYS A 228 -41.33 -33.30 33.45
C LYS A 228 -42.10 -34.46 32.81
N ASN A 229 -41.51 -35.18 31.86
CA ASN A 229 -42.12 -36.37 31.29
C ASN A 229 -42.22 -37.53 32.30
N ILE A 230 -41.24 -37.69 33.18
CA ILE A 230 -41.29 -38.64 34.30
C ILE A 230 -42.45 -38.28 35.24
N ASP A 231 -42.52 -37.00 35.64
CA ASP A 231 -43.56 -36.53 36.55
C ASP A 231 -44.96 -36.71 35.98
N LEU A 232 -45.13 -36.43 34.68
CA LEU A 232 -46.39 -36.71 33.94
C LEU A 232 -46.77 -38.19 33.93
N THR A 233 -45.79 -39.06 33.74
CA THR A 233 -46.01 -40.51 33.75
C THR A 233 -46.49 -41.00 35.10
N ILE A 234 -45.88 -40.50 36.19
CA ILE A 234 -46.30 -40.81 37.57
C ILE A 234 -47.73 -40.32 37.81
N LEU A 235 -47.99 -39.04 37.46
CA LEU A 235 -49.32 -38.45 37.68
C LEU A 235 -50.42 -39.17 36.88
N ASP A 236 -50.15 -39.62 35.64
CA ASP A 236 -51.08 -40.42 34.84
C ASP A 236 -51.36 -41.77 35.47
N GLY A 237 -50.35 -42.37 36.10
CA GLY A 237 -50.49 -43.58 36.91
C GLY A 237 -51.41 -43.38 38.14
N ASP A 238 -51.19 -42.33 38.87
CA ASP A 238 -51.99 -41.94 40.05
C ASP A 238 -53.48 -41.68 39.68
N VAL A 239 -53.68 -40.93 38.60
CA VAL A 239 -55.04 -40.65 38.08
C VAL A 239 -55.76 -41.95 37.72
N LYS A 240 -55.09 -42.90 37.02
CA LYS A 240 -55.67 -44.23 36.68
C LYS A 240 -55.98 -45.04 37.92
N ALA A 241 -55.14 -45.01 38.96
CA ALA A 241 -55.38 -45.71 40.21
C ALA A 241 -56.62 -45.12 40.93
N LEU A 242 -56.73 -43.81 41.01
CA LEU A 242 -57.89 -43.11 41.60
C LEU A 242 -59.20 -43.42 40.84
N ILE A 243 -59.18 -43.45 39.53
CA ILE A 243 -60.36 -43.81 38.70
C ILE A 243 -60.82 -45.21 39.06
N ASN A 244 -59.88 -46.16 39.15
CA ASN A 244 -60.21 -47.56 39.52
C ASN A 244 -60.80 -47.65 40.93
N GLU A 245 -60.30 -46.84 41.88
CA GLU A 245 -60.84 -46.84 43.27
C GLU A 245 -62.22 -46.21 43.32
N VAL A 246 -62.49 -45.15 42.63
CA VAL A 246 -63.85 -44.55 42.46
C VAL A 246 -64.83 -45.54 41.86
N ASP A 247 -64.45 -46.34 40.85
CA ASP A 247 -65.27 -47.30 40.24
C ASP A 247 -65.59 -48.53 41.19
N LYS A 248 -64.61 -48.89 42.04
CA LYS A 248 -64.87 -49.88 43.09
C LYS A 248 -65.87 -49.42 44.13
N VAL A 249 -65.72 -48.15 44.60
CA VAL A 249 -66.63 -47.52 45.55
C VAL A 249 -68.06 -47.38 44.97
N LYS A 250 -68.19 -46.97 43.70
CA LYS A 250 -69.49 -46.94 42.99
C LYS A 250 -70.14 -48.29 42.92
N LYS A 251 -69.37 -49.30 42.61
CA LYS A 251 -69.95 -50.69 42.61
C LYS A 251 -70.42 -51.19 44.00
N SER A 252 -69.62 -50.82 45.07
CA SER A 252 -70.04 -51.12 46.44
C SER A 252 -71.29 -50.38 46.88
N ILE A 253 -71.41 -49.13 46.55
CA ILE A 253 -72.60 -48.27 46.81
C ILE A 253 -73.81 -48.90 46.10
N LYS A 254 -73.66 -49.30 44.82
CA LYS A 254 -74.77 -49.91 44.06
C LYS A 254 -75.22 -51.19 44.71
N PHE A 255 -74.28 -52.06 45.10
CA PHE A 255 -74.57 -53.28 45.80
C PHE A 255 -75.29 -53.05 47.18
N SER A 256 -74.82 -52.15 47.97
CA SER A 256 -75.47 -51.81 49.26
C SER A 256 -76.88 -51.22 49.09
N ASN A 257 -77.08 -50.38 48.04
CA ASN A 257 -78.44 -49.87 47.75
C ASN A 257 -79.40 -50.99 47.28
N GLU A 258 -78.93 -51.97 46.49
CA GLU A 258 -79.73 -53.15 46.10
C GLU A 258 -80.03 -54.07 47.31
N GLU A 259 -79.18 -54.11 48.34
CA GLU A 259 -79.46 -54.91 49.59
C GLU A 259 -80.43 -54.11 50.50
N LEU A 260 -80.47 -52.78 50.49
CA LEU A 260 -81.43 -51.99 51.25
C LEU A 260 -82.82 -52.00 50.69
N GLU A 261 -82.99 -52.25 49.41
CA GLU A 261 -84.28 -52.36 48.73
C GLU A 261 -84.92 -53.81 48.83
N ARG A 262 -84.22 -54.78 49.36
CA ARG A 262 -84.68 -56.10 49.65
C ARG A 262 -85.15 -56.20 51.08
#